data_17d7ca4801d132882a3aa54de7cadac1
#
_entry.id   17d7ca4801d132882a3aa54de7cadac1
#
_cell.length_a   1.000
_cell.length_b   1.000
_cell.length_c   1.000
_cell.angle_alpha   90.00
_cell.angle_beta   90.00
_cell.angle_gamma   90.00
#
_symmetry.space_group_name_H-M   'P 1'
#
loop_
_entity.id
_entity.type
_entity.pdbx_description
1 polymer ?
#
loop_
_entity_poly.entity_id
_entity_poly.type
_entity_poly.pdbx_seq_one_letter_code
_entity_poly.pdbx_strand_id
1 'polypeptide(L)'
;DQRLRMKNAHLLLSFNAADALVTPTYFQRDTLPIWAHPITEVIHDGIDTQRVAPNPTANLTLNPSMPPLQVGDEVITFVNRNLEPCRGFHTFMRALPALLADRPKAQVVIVGGESVSYGRLPTDFPNWKAALLAEVGEQLDLSRVHFVGNISYAAFLSLLQISAVHVYLTYPFVLSWSLL
;
A
#
# COMPACT_ATOMS: atom_id res chain seq x y z
N ASP A 1 22.49 7.16 -18.61
CA ASP A 1 22.15 8.50 -18.13
C ASP A 1 23.07 8.89 -16.98
N GLN A 2 23.85 9.97 -17.17
CA GLN A 2 24.81 10.46 -16.15
C GLN A 2 24.11 10.83 -14.84
N ARG A 3 22.90 11.39 -14.91
CA ARG A 3 22.13 11.78 -13.72
C ARG A 3 21.77 10.57 -12.86
N LEU A 4 21.39 9.45 -13.46
CA LEU A 4 21.12 8.20 -12.74
C LEU A 4 22.38 7.61 -12.12
N ARG A 5 23.51 7.66 -12.84
CA ARG A 5 24.81 7.21 -12.31
C ARG A 5 25.23 8.03 -11.10
N MET A 6 25.11 9.36 -11.17
CA MET A 6 25.39 10.23 -10.02
C MET A 6 24.44 9.99 -8.86
N LYS A 7 23.14 9.81 -9.14
CA LYS A 7 22.15 9.50 -8.11
C LYS A 7 22.46 8.18 -7.38
N ASN A 8 23.01 7.19 -8.07
CA ASN A 8 23.32 5.88 -7.51
C ASN A 8 24.76 5.74 -7.02
N ALA A 9 25.62 6.76 -7.21
CA ALA A 9 27.04 6.69 -6.85
C ALA A 9 27.26 6.35 -5.37
N HIS A 10 26.46 6.92 -4.47
CA HIS A 10 26.55 6.63 -3.03
C HIS A 10 26.23 5.17 -2.72
N LEU A 11 25.28 4.55 -3.41
CA LEU A 11 24.97 3.13 -3.23
C LEU A 11 26.14 2.25 -3.68
N LEU A 12 26.75 2.56 -4.82
CA LEU A 12 27.92 1.83 -5.32
C LEU A 12 29.11 1.92 -4.37
N LEU A 13 29.37 3.11 -3.79
CA LEU A 13 30.40 3.30 -2.79
C LEU A 13 30.10 2.47 -1.51
N SER A 14 28.87 2.47 -1.06
CA SER A 14 28.43 1.68 0.10
C SER A 14 28.58 0.18 -0.16
N PHE A 15 28.22 -0.30 -1.35
CA PHE A 15 28.37 -1.72 -1.72
C PHE A 15 29.84 -2.14 -1.79
N ASN A 16 30.73 -1.28 -2.31
CA ASN A 16 32.17 -1.55 -2.36
C ASN A 16 32.84 -1.55 -0.97
N ALA A 17 32.26 -0.84 -0.01
CA ALA A 17 32.80 -0.77 1.35
C ALA A 17 32.23 -1.84 2.27
N ALA A 18 31.22 -2.59 1.84
CA ALA A 18 30.54 -3.60 2.65
C ALA A 18 31.19 -4.98 2.49
N ASP A 19 31.38 -5.70 3.59
CA ASP A 19 31.82 -7.10 3.59
C ASP A 19 30.68 -8.06 3.21
N ALA A 20 29.42 -7.69 3.53
CA ALA A 20 28.21 -8.43 3.19
C ALA A 20 27.03 -7.46 2.97
N LEU A 21 26.08 -7.88 2.16
CA LEU A 21 24.85 -7.15 1.87
C LEU A 21 23.64 -8.02 2.25
N VAL A 22 22.55 -7.37 2.65
CA VAL A 22 21.29 -8.03 2.94
C VAL A 22 20.16 -7.35 2.15
N THR A 23 19.28 -8.15 1.56
CA THR A 23 18.05 -7.67 0.93
C THR A 23 16.85 -8.52 1.38
N PRO A 24 15.63 -7.95 1.48
CA PRO A 24 14.49 -8.73 1.93
C PRO A 24 13.91 -9.68 0.87
N THR A 25 14.23 -9.48 -0.42
CA THR A 25 13.70 -10.31 -1.50
C THR A 25 14.72 -10.59 -2.60
N TYR A 26 14.55 -11.70 -3.32
CA TYR A 26 15.33 -11.99 -4.53
C TYR A 26 15.15 -10.93 -5.62
N PHE A 27 13.93 -10.38 -5.76
CA PHE A 27 13.68 -9.27 -6.69
C PHE A 27 14.61 -8.09 -6.42
N GLN A 28 14.77 -7.68 -5.15
CA GLN A 28 15.66 -6.58 -4.80
C GLN A 28 17.13 -6.94 -5.02
N ARG A 29 17.57 -8.17 -4.65
CA ARG A 29 18.92 -8.65 -4.94
C ARG A 29 19.22 -8.56 -6.44
N ASP A 30 18.29 -8.99 -7.29
CA ASP A 30 18.48 -9.04 -8.73
C ASP A 30 18.51 -7.65 -9.40
N THR A 31 18.13 -6.59 -8.67
CA THR A 31 18.34 -5.19 -9.09
C THR A 31 19.74 -4.67 -8.77
N LEU A 32 20.52 -5.36 -7.95
CA LEU A 32 21.90 -4.99 -7.62
C LEU A 32 22.86 -5.32 -8.78
N PRO A 33 24.04 -4.69 -8.85
CA PRO A 33 25.08 -5.10 -9.77
C PRO A 33 25.45 -6.58 -9.57
N ILE A 34 25.69 -7.31 -10.67
CA ILE A 34 25.98 -8.76 -10.63
C ILE A 34 27.15 -9.12 -9.70
N TRP A 35 28.17 -8.25 -9.65
CA TRP A 35 29.32 -8.47 -8.76
C TRP A 35 28.96 -8.43 -7.26
N ALA A 36 27.87 -7.79 -6.88
CA ALA A 36 27.39 -7.73 -5.50
C ALA A 36 26.56 -8.97 -5.09
N HIS A 37 26.04 -9.76 -6.04
CA HIS A 37 25.21 -10.93 -5.75
C HIS A 37 25.90 -11.96 -4.86
N PRO A 38 27.20 -12.32 -5.04
CA PRO A 38 27.86 -13.31 -4.19
C PRO A 38 27.98 -12.91 -2.72
N ILE A 39 27.97 -11.62 -2.42
CA ILE A 39 28.06 -11.10 -1.03
C ILE A 39 26.69 -10.65 -0.49
N THR A 40 25.59 -10.93 -1.24
CA THR A 40 24.23 -10.52 -0.86
C THR A 40 23.42 -11.71 -0.40
N GLU A 41 23.02 -11.70 0.85
CA GLU A 41 22.04 -12.62 1.41
C GLU A 41 20.62 -12.07 1.27
N VAL A 42 19.66 -12.97 1.00
CA VAL A 42 18.24 -12.65 0.99
C VAL A 42 17.64 -13.08 2.32
N ILE A 43 17.36 -12.11 3.17
CA ILE A 43 16.76 -12.32 4.49
C ILE A 43 15.45 -11.53 4.51
N HIS A 44 14.34 -12.27 4.48
CA HIS A 44 13.00 -11.68 4.53
C HIS A 44 12.78 -10.95 5.85
N ASP A 45 12.05 -9.80 5.81
CA ASP A 45 11.77 -8.97 7.00
C ASP A 45 11.11 -9.77 8.15
N GLY A 46 10.35 -10.81 7.79
CA GLY A 46 9.60 -11.60 8.75
C GLY A 46 8.35 -10.89 9.24
N ILE A 47 7.51 -11.66 9.91
CA ILE A 47 6.30 -11.19 10.57
C ILE A 47 6.03 -12.04 11.82
N ASP A 48 5.54 -11.42 12.88
CA ASP A 48 5.09 -12.14 14.07
C ASP A 48 3.74 -12.84 13.78
N THR A 49 3.80 -14.10 13.40
CA THR A 49 2.64 -14.91 13.03
C THR A 49 1.74 -15.28 14.22
N GLN A 50 2.20 -15.06 15.46
CA GLN A 50 1.34 -15.22 16.64
C GLN A 50 0.43 -14.01 16.82
N ARG A 51 0.95 -12.83 16.51
CA ARG A 51 0.21 -11.57 16.61
C ARG A 51 -0.59 -11.27 15.36
N VAL A 52 -0.01 -11.52 14.18
CA VAL A 52 -0.65 -11.30 12.88
C VAL A 52 -1.23 -12.63 12.41
N ALA A 53 -2.43 -12.91 12.89
CA ALA A 53 -3.14 -14.14 12.62
C ALA A 53 -4.63 -13.86 12.31
N PRO A 54 -5.31 -14.74 11.58
CA PRO A 54 -6.76 -14.64 11.40
C PRO A 54 -7.50 -14.58 12.73
N ASN A 55 -8.50 -13.71 12.82
CA ASN A 55 -9.39 -13.60 13.96
C ASN A 55 -10.84 -13.64 13.48
N PRO A 56 -11.58 -14.75 13.67
CA PRO A 56 -12.95 -14.89 13.17
C PRO A 56 -13.96 -13.95 13.83
N THR A 57 -13.59 -13.32 14.94
CA THR A 57 -14.44 -12.36 15.67
C THR A 57 -14.00 -10.91 15.44
N ALA A 58 -13.04 -10.68 14.55
CA ALA A 58 -12.56 -9.34 14.25
C ALA A 58 -13.70 -8.47 13.69
N ASN A 59 -13.71 -7.23 14.14
CA ASN A 59 -14.59 -6.20 13.64
C ASN A 59 -13.90 -4.83 13.71
N LEU A 60 -14.42 -3.87 12.96
CA LEU A 60 -13.87 -2.52 12.91
C LEU A 60 -14.99 -1.50 12.73
N THR A 61 -15.11 -0.57 13.65
CA THR A 61 -16.00 0.59 13.54
C THR A 61 -15.24 1.73 12.86
N LEU A 62 -15.62 2.09 11.64
CA LEU A 62 -15.04 3.20 10.91
C LEU A 62 -15.64 4.54 11.33
N ASN A 63 -16.94 4.53 11.64
CA ASN A 63 -17.70 5.69 12.02
C ASN A 63 -18.77 5.25 13.05
N PRO A 64 -18.97 5.98 14.17
CA PRO A 64 -20.01 5.65 15.18
C PRO A 64 -21.43 5.59 14.62
N SER A 65 -21.70 6.23 13.48
CA SER A 65 -23.02 6.24 12.83
C SER A 65 -23.26 5.02 11.93
N MET A 66 -22.27 4.14 11.77
CA MET A 66 -22.35 2.94 10.94
C MET A 66 -22.20 1.69 11.80
N PRO A 67 -22.85 0.58 11.42
CA PRO A 67 -22.54 -0.71 12.05
C PRO A 67 -21.07 -1.06 11.80
N PRO A 68 -20.41 -1.76 12.75
CA PRO A 68 -19.05 -2.22 12.55
C PRO A 68 -18.98 -3.18 11.35
N LEU A 69 -17.95 -3.04 10.55
CA LEU A 69 -17.57 -4.03 9.54
C LEU A 69 -16.98 -5.25 10.24
N GLN A 70 -17.27 -6.44 9.74
CA GLN A 70 -16.87 -7.69 10.39
C GLN A 70 -16.42 -8.75 9.38
N VAL A 71 -15.85 -9.83 9.87
CA VAL A 71 -15.49 -10.99 9.06
C VAL A 71 -16.73 -11.53 8.34
N GLY A 72 -16.63 -11.73 7.04
CA GLY A 72 -17.72 -12.16 6.17
C GLY A 72 -18.40 -11.04 5.37
N ASP A 73 -18.15 -9.78 5.73
CA ASP A 73 -18.56 -8.65 4.91
C ASP A 73 -17.66 -8.54 3.64
N GLU A 74 -18.19 -7.96 2.57
CA GLU A 74 -17.40 -7.71 1.34
C GLU A 74 -16.50 -6.47 1.52
N VAL A 75 -15.49 -6.58 2.41
CA VAL A 75 -14.55 -5.49 2.69
C VAL A 75 -13.37 -5.56 1.74
N ILE A 76 -13.18 -4.50 0.95
CA ILE A 76 -12.04 -4.33 0.05
C ILE A 76 -11.11 -3.29 0.65
N THR A 77 -9.86 -3.66 0.89
CA THR A 77 -8.88 -2.77 1.52
C THR A 77 -7.79 -2.32 0.56
N PHE A 78 -7.41 -1.06 0.67
CA PHE A 78 -6.26 -0.46 0.00
C PHE A 78 -5.46 0.30 1.06
N VAL A 79 -4.23 -0.15 1.34
CA VAL A 79 -3.41 0.40 2.42
C VAL A 79 -2.06 0.85 1.91
N ASN A 80 -1.71 2.10 2.15
CA ASN A 80 -0.41 2.67 1.82
C ASN A 80 -0.03 3.77 2.83
N ARG A 81 1.28 4.11 2.88
CA ARG A 81 1.74 5.22 3.70
C ARG A 81 1.11 6.54 3.25
N ASN A 82 1.12 6.80 1.94
CA ASN A 82 0.50 7.95 1.29
C ASN A 82 -0.24 7.50 0.04
N LEU A 83 -1.34 8.18 -0.26
CA LEU A 83 -2.20 7.92 -1.42
C LEU A 83 -1.60 8.61 -2.66
N GLU A 84 -0.70 7.91 -3.34
CA GLU A 84 0.08 8.44 -4.47
C GLU A 84 0.14 7.46 -5.67
N PRO A 85 0.38 7.95 -6.90
CA PRO A 85 0.36 7.11 -8.11
C PRO A 85 1.32 5.93 -8.10
N CYS A 86 2.54 6.06 -7.55
CA CYS A 86 3.50 4.96 -7.48
C CYS A 86 3.02 3.79 -6.60
N ARG A 87 2.01 4.02 -5.78
CA ARG A 87 1.31 3.00 -4.99
C ARG A 87 0.10 2.41 -5.71
N GLY A 88 -0.16 2.84 -6.95
CA GLY A 88 -1.30 2.40 -7.73
C GLY A 88 -2.64 3.02 -7.32
N PHE A 89 -2.62 4.05 -6.46
CA PHE A 89 -3.83 4.70 -5.98
C PHE A 89 -4.72 5.21 -7.12
N HIS A 90 -4.13 5.83 -8.14
CA HIS A 90 -4.84 6.31 -9.33
C HIS A 90 -5.52 5.18 -10.12
N THR A 91 -4.88 4.02 -10.23
CA THR A 91 -5.46 2.84 -10.89
C THR A 91 -6.62 2.28 -10.07
N PHE A 92 -6.44 2.20 -8.74
CA PHE A 92 -7.49 1.72 -7.85
C PHE A 92 -8.72 2.62 -7.89
N MET A 93 -8.56 3.94 -7.74
CA MET A 93 -9.67 4.90 -7.79
C MET A 93 -10.47 4.82 -9.10
N ARG A 94 -9.79 4.71 -10.24
CA ARG A 94 -10.43 4.58 -11.55
C ARG A 94 -11.17 3.24 -11.74
N ALA A 95 -10.78 2.21 -11.02
CA ALA A 95 -11.47 0.92 -11.04
C ALA A 95 -12.71 0.88 -10.14
N LEU A 96 -12.81 1.77 -9.14
CA LEU A 96 -13.90 1.74 -8.15
C LEU A 96 -15.31 1.86 -8.74
N PRO A 97 -15.60 2.70 -9.77
CA PRO A 97 -16.95 2.78 -10.32
C PRO A 97 -17.46 1.42 -10.82
N ALA A 98 -16.67 0.71 -11.63
CA ALA A 98 -17.02 -0.61 -12.13
C ALA A 98 -17.11 -1.65 -11.00
N LEU A 99 -16.15 -1.64 -10.07
CA LEU A 99 -16.10 -2.55 -8.94
C LEU A 99 -17.36 -2.40 -8.05
N LEU A 100 -17.76 -1.17 -7.72
CA LEU A 100 -18.92 -0.90 -6.87
C LEU A 100 -20.26 -1.20 -7.60
N ALA A 101 -20.29 -1.12 -8.92
CA ALA A 101 -21.44 -1.55 -9.74
C ALA A 101 -21.58 -3.08 -9.71
N ASP A 102 -20.48 -3.83 -9.89
CA ASP A 102 -20.47 -5.28 -9.89
C ASP A 102 -20.68 -5.88 -8.48
N ARG A 103 -20.32 -5.14 -7.44
CA ARG A 103 -20.38 -5.55 -6.03
C ARG A 103 -21.19 -4.54 -5.19
N PRO A 104 -22.53 -4.60 -5.24
CA PRO A 104 -23.38 -3.61 -4.57
C PRO A 104 -23.32 -3.63 -3.04
N LYS A 105 -22.77 -4.71 -2.43
CA LYS A 105 -22.57 -4.81 -0.97
C LYS A 105 -21.15 -4.46 -0.53
N ALA A 106 -20.21 -4.31 -1.45
CA ALA A 106 -18.82 -4.06 -1.11
C ALA A 106 -18.63 -2.74 -0.37
N GLN A 107 -17.81 -2.79 0.68
CA GLN A 107 -17.32 -1.64 1.43
C GLN A 107 -15.83 -1.47 1.14
N VAL A 108 -15.43 -0.32 0.68
CA VAL A 108 -14.03 -0.03 0.32
C VAL A 108 -13.41 0.81 1.43
N VAL A 109 -12.33 0.31 2.03
CA VAL A 109 -11.59 1.03 3.09
C VAL A 109 -10.20 1.39 2.57
N ILE A 110 -9.93 2.68 2.49
CA ILE A 110 -8.68 3.26 1.97
C ILE A 110 -7.91 3.89 3.13
N VAL A 111 -6.74 3.32 3.43
CA VAL A 111 -5.83 3.79 4.48
C VAL A 111 -4.61 4.44 3.85
N GLY A 112 -4.26 5.62 4.31
CA GLY A 112 -3.06 6.34 3.89
C GLY A 112 -3.17 7.83 4.08
N GLY A 113 -2.01 8.47 4.25
CA GLY A 113 -1.90 9.92 4.31
C GLY A 113 -2.12 10.59 2.94
N GLU A 114 -2.36 11.87 2.95
CA GLU A 114 -2.62 12.68 1.74
C GLU A 114 -1.36 13.37 1.19
N SER A 115 -0.20 13.10 1.79
CA SER A 115 1.09 13.59 1.33
C SER A 115 1.67 12.68 0.21
N VAL A 116 2.90 12.93 -0.19
CA VAL A 116 3.67 12.08 -1.10
C VAL A 116 4.95 11.60 -0.42
N SER A 117 5.38 10.37 -0.74
CA SER A 117 6.63 9.78 -0.25
C SER A 117 7.71 9.79 -1.33
N TYR A 118 7.36 9.40 -2.53
CA TYR A 118 8.29 9.17 -3.66
C TYR A 118 7.88 9.95 -4.90
N GLY A 119 6.60 10.28 -5.05
CA GLY A 119 6.05 11.01 -6.17
C GLY A 119 6.12 12.53 -5.99
N ARG A 120 5.32 13.22 -6.78
CA ARG A 120 5.08 14.67 -6.68
C ARG A 120 3.59 14.89 -6.43
N LEU A 121 3.26 15.98 -5.77
CA LEU A 121 1.87 16.44 -5.68
C LEU A 121 1.32 16.74 -7.08
N PRO A 122 0.02 16.59 -7.30
CA PRO A 122 -0.63 17.05 -8.53
C PRO A 122 -0.52 18.58 -8.62
N THR A 123 -0.53 19.13 -9.84
CA THR A 123 -0.31 20.57 -10.07
C THR A 123 -1.51 21.42 -9.60
N ASP A 124 -2.72 20.93 -9.88
CA ASP A 124 -3.94 21.72 -9.75
C ASP A 124 -4.79 21.36 -8.51
N PHE A 125 -4.28 20.43 -7.68
CA PHE A 125 -4.99 19.95 -6.50
C PHE A 125 -4.05 19.85 -5.29
N PRO A 126 -4.56 19.96 -4.07
CA PRO A 126 -3.74 19.90 -2.86
C PRO A 126 -3.10 18.52 -2.64
N ASN A 127 -3.73 17.44 -3.14
CA ASN A 127 -3.25 16.08 -3.02
C ASN A 127 -3.90 15.17 -4.07
N TRP A 128 -3.40 13.94 -4.20
CA TRP A 128 -3.90 12.95 -5.18
C TRP A 128 -5.32 12.47 -4.88
N LYS A 129 -5.74 12.43 -3.61
CA LYS A 129 -7.12 12.10 -3.24
C LYS A 129 -8.09 13.14 -3.81
N ALA A 130 -7.81 14.42 -3.63
CA ALA A 130 -8.64 15.49 -4.18
C ALA A 130 -8.71 15.45 -5.71
N ALA A 131 -7.55 15.25 -6.37
CA ALA A 131 -7.49 15.14 -7.83
C ALA A 131 -8.33 13.98 -8.36
N LEU A 132 -8.22 12.80 -7.75
CA LEU A 132 -8.95 11.61 -8.21
C LEU A 132 -10.43 11.64 -7.83
N LEU A 133 -10.80 12.26 -6.72
CA LEU A 133 -12.22 12.50 -6.41
C LEU A 133 -12.84 13.51 -7.38
N ALA A 134 -12.11 14.50 -7.85
CA ALA A 134 -12.59 15.37 -8.91
C ALA A 134 -12.75 14.64 -10.25
N GLU A 135 -11.91 13.62 -10.52
CA GLU A 135 -11.97 12.83 -11.76
C GLU A 135 -13.12 11.81 -11.76
N VAL A 136 -13.29 11.05 -10.68
CA VAL A 136 -14.20 9.90 -10.64
C VAL A 136 -15.28 9.99 -9.56
N GLY A 137 -15.26 10.99 -8.70
CA GLY A 137 -16.09 11.04 -7.49
C GLY A 137 -17.60 11.04 -7.78
N GLU A 138 -18.04 11.68 -8.85
CA GLU A 138 -19.46 11.68 -9.25
C GLU A 138 -19.98 10.29 -9.66
N GLN A 139 -19.06 9.37 -10.01
CA GLN A 139 -19.38 8.00 -10.39
C GLN A 139 -19.32 7.04 -9.19
N LEU A 140 -18.93 7.53 -8.01
CA LEU A 140 -18.74 6.73 -6.81
C LEU A 140 -19.90 6.89 -5.83
N ASP A 141 -20.37 5.78 -5.29
CA ASP A 141 -21.16 5.78 -4.07
C ASP A 141 -20.23 5.97 -2.86
N LEU A 142 -20.04 7.23 -2.48
CA LEU A 142 -19.16 7.62 -1.37
C LEU A 142 -19.66 7.14 0.00
N SER A 143 -20.87 6.64 0.13
CA SER A 143 -21.33 5.99 1.37
C SER A 143 -20.65 4.64 1.60
N ARG A 144 -20.06 4.06 0.55
CA ARG A 144 -19.35 2.78 0.55
C ARG A 144 -17.83 2.91 0.35
N VAL A 145 -17.31 4.13 0.22
CA VAL A 145 -15.86 4.39 0.06
C VAL A 145 -15.35 5.22 1.22
N HIS A 146 -14.58 4.59 2.10
CA HIS A 146 -14.16 5.15 3.38
C HIS A 146 -12.68 5.51 3.35
N PHE A 147 -12.37 6.81 3.31
CA PHE A 147 -11.01 7.33 3.46
C PHE A 147 -10.74 7.56 4.95
N VAL A 148 -9.97 6.68 5.57
CA VAL A 148 -9.76 6.71 7.04
C VAL A 148 -8.44 7.37 7.47
N GLY A 149 -7.65 7.85 6.49
CA GLY A 149 -6.35 8.45 6.80
C GLY A 149 -5.37 7.43 7.40
N ASN A 150 -4.55 7.90 8.33
CA ASN A 150 -3.65 7.02 9.10
C ASN A 150 -4.39 6.47 10.32
N ILE A 151 -4.29 5.18 10.52
CA ILE A 151 -4.94 4.46 11.63
C ILE A 151 -3.91 3.85 12.58
N SER A 152 -4.33 3.50 13.79
CA SER A 152 -3.47 2.80 14.74
C SER A 152 -3.12 1.40 14.25
N TYR A 153 -2.01 0.82 14.72
CA TYR A 153 -1.60 -0.54 14.35
C TYR A 153 -2.67 -1.59 14.73
N ALA A 154 -3.34 -1.42 15.86
CA ALA A 154 -4.44 -2.31 16.27
C ALA A 154 -5.62 -2.25 15.29
N ALA A 155 -6.04 -1.04 14.89
CA ALA A 155 -7.10 -0.86 13.89
C ALA A 155 -6.67 -1.41 12.51
N PHE A 156 -5.38 -1.25 12.14
CA PHE A 156 -4.83 -1.82 10.91
C PHE A 156 -4.89 -3.35 10.90
N LEU A 157 -4.53 -4.02 11.99
CA LEU A 157 -4.66 -5.48 12.09
C LEU A 157 -6.11 -5.92 12.00
N SER A 158 -7.02 -5.27 12.74
CA SER A 158 -8.46 -5.57 12.65
C SER A 158 -8.97 -5.37 11.23
N LEU A 159 -8.54 -4.31 10.53
CA LEU A 159 -8.92 -4.06 9.14
C LEU A 159 -8.46 -5.19 8.21
N LEU A 160 -7.22 -5.65 8.33
CA LEU A 160 -6.74 -6.78 7.52
C LEU A 160 -7.46 -8.08 7.85
N GLN A 161 -7.78 -8.32 9.13
CA GLN A 161 -8.50 -9.51 9.57
C GLN A 161 -9.93 -9.59 9.04
N ILE A 162 -10.61 -8.45 8.82
CA ILE A 162 -11.96 -8.41 8.22
C ILE A 162 -11.93 -8.26 6.69
N SER A 163 -10.76 -8.03 6.09
CA SER A 163 -10.64 -7.81 4.66
C SER A 163 -10.95 -9.08 3.86
N ALA A 164 -11.92 -9.01 2.97
CA ALA A 164 -12.18 -10.06 1.99
C ALA A 164 -11.15 -10.03 0.85
N VAL A 165 -10.68 -8.82 0.48
CA VAL A 165 -9.66 -8.61 -0.56
C VAL A 165 -8.77 -7.44 -0.17
N HIS A 166 -7.46 -7.67 -0.14
CA HIS A 166 -6.46 -6.62 -0.01
C HIS A 166 -5.86 -6.28 -1.37
N VAL A 167 -6.05 -5.03 -1.83
CA VAL A 167 -5.57 -4.57 -3.13
C VAL A 167 -4.18 -3.97 -3.00
N TYR A 168 -3.21 -4.55 -3.70
CA TYR A 168 -1.83 -4.10 -3.72
C TYR A 168 -1.36 -3.83 -5.15
N LEU A 169 -1.15 -2.56 -5.50
CA LEU A 169 -0.81 -2.10 -6.85
C LEU A 169 0.47 -1.26 -6.88
N THR A 170 1.31 -1.39 -5.88
CA THR A 170 2.58 -0.66 -5.82
C THR A 170 3.44 -1.01 -7.03
N TYR A 171 3.99 0.02 -7.69
CA TYR A 171 5.00 -0.19 -8.73
C TYR A 171 6.19 -0.95 -8.13
N PRO A 172 6.69 -1.99 -8.78
CA PRO A 172 7.61 -2.93 -8.15
C PRO A 172 8.92 -2.29 -7.76
N PHE A 173 9.16 -2.17 -6.46
CA PHE A 173 10.45 -1.79 -5.90
C PHE A 173 10.69 -2.40 -4.52
N VAL A 174 9.67 -2.61 -3.72
CA VAL A 174 9.77 -3.21 -2.38
C VAL A 174 8.46 -3.89 -2.01
N LEU A 175 8.53 -5.02 -1.34
CA LEU A 175 7.38 -5.67 -0.73
C LEU A 175 6.88 -4.80 0.44
N SER A 176 5.60 -4.47 0.46
CA SER A 176 5.00 -3.71 1.55
C SER A 176 4.65 -4.63 2.72
N TRP A 177 4.88 -4.16 3.93
CA TRP A 177 4.47 -4.88 5.15
C TRP A 177 2.96 -5.09 5.28
N SER A 178 2.15 -4.37 4.52
CA SER A 178 0.71 -4.64 4.45
C SER A 178 0.35 -5.86 3.59
N LEU A 179 1.30 -6.41 2.85
CA LEU A 179 1.12 -7.61 2.03
C LEU A 179 1.64 -8.88 2.73
N LEU A 180 2.46 -8.73 3.76
CA LEU A 180 2.95 -9.83 4.59
C LEU A 180 1.89 -10.30 5.57
#